data_3c1e8f776993a055e23d9154998f276b
#
_entry.id   3c1e8f776993a055e23d9154998f276b
#
_cell.length_a   1.000
_cell.length_b   1.000
_cell.length_c   1.000
_cell.angle_alpha   90.00
_cell.angle_beta   90.00
_cell.angle_gamma   90.00
#
_symmetry.space_group_name_H-M   'P 1'
#
loop_
_entity.id
_entity.type
_entity.pdbx_description
1 polymer ?
#
loop_
_entity_poly.entity_id
_entity_poly.type
_entity_poly.pdbx_seq_one_letter_code
_entity_poly.pdbx_strand_id
1 'polypeptide(L)'
;MIKMKRIFAAASAVVMAAGGFGSCGNTDSSSKAENVGSSHVTEKGEMRDISSMDLVKEMNLCWNLGNSLDVCNADRDGDGQVDENSEKVDETLWGNVKTTPEIFDQLKKDGFNAVRIPITWRDHLSDDCTIGEDWMNRVEEVVDYAYDRDFYVIINVHHDGGGDPDFGAWIRTEAESDYENFSKKYNKIWTQIAKRFENYSDKLIFESMNEVGFDDMGTNQAYELLNKINQDFVDLIRKQGGNNPKRHLLIAGYWTDVEKTCSKLFKMPDDPENRCIVSVHYYTPWEFCVCTNQYNWGTEPEIKTMVNNVNKLKTTFVDNGIPVIVGEYGNCKGNDEVDRVFFDEYFTKLTHDIGIPAFLWDDGGVFDRADLTWQEEGLPDALHRAVSGEEYIVERIK
;
A
#
# COMPACT_ATOMS: atom_id res chain seq x y z
N MET A 1 -25.45 21.30 12.93
CA MET A 1 -24.61 20.13 12.62
C MET A 1 -23.67 20.56 11.51
N ILE A 2 -22.42 20.78 11.85
CA ILE A 2 -21.37 21.24 10.91
C ILE A 2 -20.81 19.97 10.28
N LYS A 3 -21.02 19.79 8.96
CA LYS A 3 -20.37 18.75 8.19
C LYS A 3 -18.87 19.05 8.18
N MET A 4 -18.08 18.29 8.93
CA MET A 4 -16.63 18.29 8.79
C MET A 4 -16.30 17.56 7.47
N LYS A 5 -16.02 18.33 6.43
CA LYS A 5 -15.38 17.80 5.22
C LYS A 5 -13.98 17.37 5.61
N ARG A 6 -13.68 16.09 5.51
CA ARG A 6 -12.31 15.57 5.62
C ARG A 6 -11.64 15.83 4.27
N ILE A 7 -10.73 16.77 4.25
CA ILE A 7 -9.91 17.10 3.08
C ILE A 7 -8.68 16.20 3.14
N PHE A 8 -8.51 15.33 2.16
CA PHE A 8 -7.24 14.65 1.91
C PHE A 8 -6.35 15.65 1.17
N ALA A 9 -5.52 16.38 1.87
CA ALA A 9 -4.54 17.25 1.26
C ALA A 9 -3.26 16.47 0.95
N ALA A 10 -3.08 16.09 -0.30
CA ALA A 10 -1.77 15.68 -0.78
C ALA A 10 -0.88 16.93 -0.88
N ALA A 11 0.21 16.98 -0.14
CA ALA A 11 1.15 18.08 -0.18
C ALA A 11 1.96 18.03 -1.48
N SER A 12 1.68 18.92 -2.42
CA SER A 12 2.48 19.08 -3.64
C SER A 12 3.56 20.11 -3.42
N ALA A 13 4.82 19.71 -3.56
CA ALA A 13 5.95 20.61 -3.66
C ALA A 13 6.09 21.11 -5.10
N VAL A 14 5.96 22.42 -5.32
CA VAL A 14 6.24 23.06 -6.59
C VAL A 14 7.76 23.22 -6.74
N VAL A 15 8.36 22.55 -7.69
CA VAL A 15 9.73 22.82 -8.16
C VAL A 15 9.65 23.47 -9.52
N MET A 16 10.07 24.74 -9.62
CA MET A 16 10.30 25.40 -10.90
C MET A 16 11.64 24.95 -11.47
N ALA A 17 11.65 24.37 -12.66
CA ALA A 17 12.85 24.15 -13.45
C ALA A 17 12.81 25.02 -14.71
N ALA A 18 13.85 25.82 -14.88
CA ALA A 18 14.09 26.65 -16.05
C ALA A 18 14.73 25.83 -17.18
N GLY A 19 14.35 26.16 -18.42
CA GLY A 19 14.65 25.41 -19.62
C GLY A 19 16.07 25.51 -20.16
N GLY A 20 16.37 24.65 -21.13
CA GLY A 20 17.50 24.69 -22.01
C GLY A 20 17.23 23.92 -23.32
N PHE A 21 17.21 24.63 -24.43
CA PHE A 21 17.02 24.11 -25.78
C PHE A 21 18.30 23.41 -26.32
N GLY A 22 18.12 22.36 -27.10
CA GLY A 22 19.19 21.79 -27.90
C GLY A 22 18.69 20.80 -28.97
N SER A 23 18.95 21.12 -30.21
CA SER A 23 18.39 20.65 -31.48
C SER A 23 19.06 19.40 -32.08
N CYS A 24 18.24 18.65 -32.84
CA CYS A 24 18.47 17.89 -34.09
C CYS A 24 19.48 16.74 -34.19
N GLY A 25 18.98 15.63 -34.74
CA GLY A 25 19.75 14.61 -35.42
C GLY A 25 18.92 13.40 -35.86
N ASN A 26 18.37 13.47 -37.11
CA ASN A 26 17.71 12.32 -37.78
C ASN A 26 18.74 11.27 -38.20
N THR A 27 18.45 9.99 -37.99
CA THR A 27 18.83 8.91 -38.90
C THR A 27 17.85 7.77 -38.86
N ASP A 28 17.20 7.52 -40.00
CA ASP A 28 16.40 6.36 -40.31
C ASP A 28 17.22 5.06 -40.28
N SER A 29 16.70 4.02 -39.65
CA SER A 29 16.97 2.66 -40.09
C SER A 29 15.80 1.75 -39.76
N SER A 30 15.11 1.32 -40.80
CA SER A 30 14.07 0.31 -40.78
C SER A 30 14.63 -1.08 -40.40
N SER A 31 14.13 -1.68 -39.32
CA SER A 31 14.22 -3.12 -39.11
C SER A 31 12.83 -3.68 -38.73
N LYS A 32 12.45 -4.69 -39.49
CA LYS A 32 11.18 -5.43 -39.38
C LYS A 32 11.02 -6.01 -37.97
N ALA A 33 9.89 -5.71 -37.36
CA ALA A 33 9.43 -6.40 -36.17
C ALA A 33 8.99 -7.83 -36.55
N GLU A 34 9.69 -8.82 -36.09
CA GLU A 34 9.19 -10.20 -36.04
C GLU A 34 8.31 -10.35 -34.80
N ASN A 35 7.06 -10.69 -35.08
CA ASN A 35 6.04 -10.97 -34.07
C ASN A 35 6.33 -12.36 -33.50
N VAL A 36 6.99 -12.45 -32.34
CA VAL A 36 7.15 -13.69 -31.58
C VAL A 36 6.23 -13.60 -30.40
N GLY A 37 5.03 -14.10 -30.56
CA GLY A 37 4.15 -14.43 -29.45
C GLY A 37 4.75 -15.60 -28.66
N SER A 38 5.51 -15.31 -27.66
CA SER A 38 5.97 -16.27 -26.66
C SER A 38 5.12 -16.10 -25.42
N SER A 39 4.18 -17.02 -25.20
CA SER A 39 3.57 -17.21 -23.90
C SER A 39 4.65 -17.72 -22.94
N HIS A 40 5.33 -16.83 -22.24
CA HIS A 40 6.18 -17.20 -21.13
C HIS A 40 5.28 -17.65 -19.97
N VAL A 41 5.04 -18.94 -19.85
CA VAL A 41 4.66 -19.55 -18.58
C VAL A 41 5.94 -19.58 -17.73
N THR A 42 6.19 -18.54 -16.98
CA THR A 42 7.27 -18.53 -15.99
C THR A 42 6.80 -19.29 -14.77
N GLU A 43 7.51 -20.36 -14.41
CA GLU A 43 7.38 -21.00 -13.09
C GLU A 43 7.89 -19.97 -12.06
N LYS A 44 6.97 -19.21 -11.44
CA LYS A 44 7.32 -18.15 -10.46
C LYS A 44 7.58 -18.69 -9.04
N GLY A 45 7.42 -19.98 -8.80
CA GLY A 45 7.75 -20.66 -7.54
C GLY A 45 6.58 -21.30 -6.82
N GLU A 46 6.90 -22.20 -5.92
CA GLU A 46 5.94 -22.96 -5.13
C GLU A 46 5.60 -22.24 -3.83
N MET A 47 4.37 -22.50 -3.31
CA MET A 47 3.96 -22.04 -1.98
C MET A 47 4.66 -22.85 -0.90
N ARG A 48 5.38 -22.16 0.00
CA ARG A 48 5.92 -22.81 1.21
C ARG A 48 4.78 -23.18 2.16
N ASP A 49 5.02 -24.21 2.96
CA ASP A 49 4.14 -24.55 4.09
C ASP A 49 4.56 -23.71 5.31
N ILE A 50 4.26 -22.41 5.24
CA ILE A 50 4.56 -21.42 6.27
C ILE A 50 3.26 -20.79 6.78
N SER A 51 3.15 -20.61 8.10
CA SER A 51 2.02 -19.86 8.68
C SER A 51 2.13 -18.37 8.37
N SER A 52 0.99 -17.67 8.35
CA SER A 52 1.03 -16.20 8.20
C SER A 52 1.75 -15.51 9.37
N MET A 53 1.67 -16.07 10.59
CA MET A 53 2.42 -15.57 11.76
C MET A 53 3.94 -15.67 11.58
N ASP A 54 4.41 -16.70 10.90
CA ASP A 54 5.86 -16.86 10.67
C ASP A 54 6.31 -16.07 9.44
N LEU A 55 5.46 -16.01 8.41
CA LEU A 55 5.73 -15.23 7.20
C LEU A 55 5.96 -13.74 7.52
N VAL A 56 5.09 -13.13 8.34
CA VAL A 56 5.21 -11.70 8.66
C VAL A 56 6.49 -11.39 9.44
N LYS A 57 7.03 -12.34 10.20
CA LYS A 57 8.31 -12.17 10.92
C LYS A 57 9.55 -12.19 10.01
N GLU A 58 9.42 -12.68 8.78
CA GLU A 58 10.50 -12.65 7.79
C GLU A 58 10.61 -11.27 7.11
N MET A 59 9.60 -10.39 7.27
CA MET A 59 9.60 -9.02 6.75
C MET A 59 10.25 -8.09 7.78
N ASN A 60 11.40 -7.52 7.44
CA ASN A 60 12.16 -6.64 8.34
C ASN A 60 11.96 -5.17 7.97
N LEU A 61 12.67 -4.66 6.97
CA LEU A 61 12.50 -3.31 6.45
C LEU A 61 11.51 -3.35 5.29
N CYS A 62 10.44 -2.57 5.42
CA CYS A 62 9.31 -2.60 4.52
C CYS A 62 9.01 -1.19 3.98
N TRP A 63 8.68 -1.09 2.70
CA TRP A 63 8.50 0.17 1.99
C TRP A 63 7.28 0.14 1.06
N ASN A 64 6.66 1.30 0.83
CA ASN A 64 5.57 1.47 -0.13
C ASN A 64 6.07 2.18 -1.40
N LEU A 65 5.69 1.67 -2.57
CA LEU A 65 5.82 2.35 -3.85
C LEU A 65 4.59 3.26 -4.06
N GLY A 66 4.40 4.25 -3.19
CA GLY A 66 3.27 5.16 -3.25
C GLY A 66 3.37 6.19 -4.37
N ASN A 67 2.23 6.75 -4.80
CA ASN A 67 2.12 7.71 -5.89
C ASN A 67 2.79 7.24 -7.20
N SER A 68 2.63 5.94 -7.51
CA SER A 68 3.09 5.33 -8.77
C SER A 68 1.97 4.54 -9.45
N LEU A 69 1.79 3.26 -9.12
CA LEU A 69 0.69 2.48 -9.73
C LEU A 69 -0.67 2.74 -9.05
N ASP A 70 -0.69 3.47 -7.95
CA ASP A 70 -1.90 3.94 -7.27
C ASP A 70 -2.46 5.26 -7.82
N VAL A 71 -1.73 5.94 -8.70
CA VAL A 71 -2.19 7.22 -9.30
C VAL A 71 -3.51 7.04 -10.05
N CYS A 72 -4.32 8.09 -10.02
CA CYS A 72 -5.63 8.12 -10.65
C CYS A 72 -6.03 9.56 -10.96
N ASN A 73 -7.07 9.74 -11.79
CA ASN A 73 -7.73 11.02 -11.90
C ASN A 73 -8.41 11.36 -10.57
N ALA A 74 -8.05 12.49 -9.97
CA ALA A 74 -8.52 12.87 -8.64
C ALA A 74 -8.53 14.39 -8.44
N ASP A 75 -9.32 14.85 -7.49
CA ASP A 75 -9.24 16.19 -6.92
C ASP A 75 -8.21 16.15 -5.77
N ARG A 76 -7.02 16.64 -6.02
CA ARG A 76 -5.91 16.57 -5.07
C ARG A 76 -5.84 17.81 -4.16
N ASP A 77 -6.33 18.95 -4.61
CA ASP A 77 -6.33 20.20 -3.84
C ASP A 77 -7.64 20.46 -3.11
N GLY A 78 -8.68 19.67 -3.39
CA GLY A 78 -9.97 19.73 -2.71
C GLY A 78 -10.88 20.88 -3.18
N ASP A 79 -10.65 21.40 -4.39
CA ASP A 79 -11.43 22.52 -4.95
C ASP A 79 -12.75 22.06 -5.60
N GLY A 80 -12.97 20.76 -5.71
CA GLY A 80 -14.15 20.15 -6.30
C GLY A 80 -14.04 19.90 -7.81
N GLN A 81 -12.84 20.04 -8.35
CA GLN A 81 -12.52 19.68 -9.73
C GLN A 81 -11.50 18.55 -9.75
N VAL A 82 -11.46 17.81 -10.84
CA VAL A 82 -10.39 16.82 -11.05
C VAL A 82 -9.15 17.56 -11.55
N ASP A 83 -8.08 17.53 -10.77
CA ASP A 83 -6.81 18.19 -11.10
C ASP A 83 -6.15 17.56 -12.32
N GLU A 84 -6.06 16.23 -12.30
CA GLU A 84 -5.56 15.45 -13.41
C GLU A 84 -6.74 14.82 -14.15
N ASN A 85 -7.12 15.42 -15.26
CA ASN A 85 -8.12 14.86 -16.18
C ASN A 85 -7.39 14.30 -17.41
N SER A 86 -6.58 13.28 -17.20
CA SER A 86 -5.82 12.61 -18.24
C SER A 86 -6.67 11.53 -18.92
N GLU A 87 -6.71 11.52 -20.26
CA GLU A 87 -7.28 10.41 -21.02
C GLU A 87 -6.47 9.12 -20.85
N LYS A 88 -5.20 9.25 -20.46
CA LYS A 88 -4.30 8.15 -20.19
C LYS A 88 -3.63 8.36 -18.84
N VAL A 89 -4.11 7.63 -17.84
CA VAL A 89 -3.48 7.55 -16.52
C VAL A 89 -2.27 6.63 -16.63
N ASP A 90 -1.11 7.09 -16.17
CA ASP A 90 0.09 6.25 -16.00
C ASP A 90 0.83 6.64 -14.73
N GLU A 91 1.78 5.82 -14.32
CA GLU A 91 2.51 5.93 -13.03
C GLU A 91 3.27 7.26 -12.82
N THR A 92 3.34 8.12 -13.83
CA THR A 92 4.03 9.43 -13.72
C THR A 92 3.06 10.59 -13.50
N LEU A 93 1.75 10.32 -13.47
CA LEU A 93 0.69 11.32 -13.41
C LEU A 93 0.84 12.27 -12.22
N TRP A 94 1.27 11.77 -11.06
CA TRP A 94 1.46 12.58 -9.86
C TRP A 94 2.91 13.02 -9.63
N GLY A 95 3.73 13.02 -10.70
CA GLY A 95 5.06 13.64 -10.73
C GLY A 95 6.23 12.72 -10.41
N ASN A 96 6.00 11.46 -10.05
CA ASN A 96 7.08 10.50 -9.91
C ASN A 96 7.65 10.08 -11.25
N VAL A 97 8.90 9.63 -11.25
CA VAL A 97 9.52 9.00 -12.41
C VAL A 97 8.93 7.63 -12.67
N LYS A 98 9.03 7.15 -13.89
CA LYS A 98 8.67 5.77 -14.21
C LYS A 98 9.47 4.80 -13.33
N THR A 99 8.77 3.85 -12.71
CA THR A 99 9.40 2.84 -11.83
C THR A 99 10.35 1.96 -12.62
N THR A 100 11.56 1.78 -12.09
CA THR A 100 12.62 0.97 -12.70
C THR A 100 13.15 -0.10 -11.74
N PRO A 101 13.79 -1.16 -12.26
CA PRO A 101 14.37 -2.20 -11.41
C PRO A 101 15.48 -1.70 -10.49
N GLU A 102 16.18 -0.61 -10.84
CA GLU A 102 17.27 -0.02 -10.05
C GLU A 102 16.76 0.51 -8.69
N ILE A 103 15.51 0.95 -8.61
CA ILE A 103 14.87 1.34 -7.34
C ILE A 103 14.91 0.17 -6.36
N PHE A 104 14.50 -1.02 -6.81
CA PHE A 104 14.49 -2.23 -5.96
C PHE A 104 15.91 -2.76 -5.70
N ASP A 105 16.87 -2.57 -6.64
CA ASP A 105 18.28 -2.87 -6.40
C ASP A 105 18.84 -2.03 -5.26
N GLN A 106 18.52 -0.72 -5.24
CA GLN A 106 18.97 0.16 -4.17
C GLN A 106 18.29 -0.18 -2.83
N LEU A 107 16.96 -0.36 -2.82
CA LEU A 107 16.24 -0.77 -1.61
C LEU A 107 16.78 -2.09 -1.04
N LYS A 108 17.09 -3.07 -1.90
CA LYS A 108 17.70 -4.35 -1.47
C LYS A 108 19.07 -4.15 -0.84
N LYS A 109 19.90 -3.30 -1.45
CA LYS A 109 21.21 -2.94 -0.92
C LYS A 109 21.09 -2.22 0.43
N ASP A 110 20.05 -1.42 0.61
CA ASP A 110 19.73 -0.72 1.85
C ASP A 110 18.98 -1.64 2.85
N GLY A 111 18.92 -2.96 2.62
CA GLY A 111 18.44 -3.96 3.55
C GLY A 111 16.92 -4.17 3.57
N PHE A 112 16.17 -3.49 2.70
CA PHE A 112 14.73 -3.73 2.58
C PHE A 112 14.46 -5.10 1.95
N ASN A 113 13.43 -5.78 2.46
CA ASN A 113 13.06 -7.11 1.96
C ASN A 113 11.55 -7.29 1.76
N ALA A 114 10.75 -6.26 1.98
CA ALA A 114 9.32 -6.27 1.71
C ALA A 114 8.88 -4.93 1.08
N VAL A 115 8.01 -5.00 0.09
CA VAL A 115 7.42 -3.82 -0.56
C VAL A 115 5.91 -4.00 -0.71
N ARG A 116 5.18 -2.92 -0.47
CA ARG A 116 3.78 -2.81 -0.86
C ARG A 116 3.71 -1.94 -2.10
N ILE A 117 3.06 -2.45 -3.12
CA ILE A 117 2.84 -1.79 -4.40
C ILE A 117 1.34 -1.48 -4.49
N PRO A 118 0.92 -0.29 -4.06
CA PRO A 118 -0.46 0.14 -4.18
C PRO A 118 -0.85 0.25 -5.65
N ILE A 119 -2.05 -0.21 -6.02
CA ILE A 119 -2.50 -0.22 -7.42
C ILE A 119 -3.94 0.26 -7.50
N THR A 120 -4.18 1.27 -8.33
CA THR A 120 -5.52 1.72 -8.70
C THR A 120 -5.92 1.13 -10.05
N TRP A 121 -7.12 0.56 -10.12
CA TRP A 121 -7.60 -0.16 -11.31
C TRP A 121 -8.67 0.60 -12.09
N ARG A 122 -9.45 1.45 -11.42
CA ARG A 122 -10.66 2.10 -11.95
C ARG A 122 -10.47 2.83 -13.28
N ASP A 123 -9.33 3.52 -13.45
CA ASP A 123 -9.03 4.27 -14.68
C ASP A 123 -8.50 3.38 -15.83
N HIS A 124 -8.36 2.08 -15.57
CA HIS A 124 -7.85 1.08 -16.50
C HIS A 124 -8.86 -0.03 -16.81
N LEU A 125 -10.13 0.20 -16.48
CA LEU A 125 -11.22 -0.75 -16.73
C LEU A 125 -12.02 -0.36 -17.95
N SER A 126 -12.39 -1.35 -18.77
CA SER A 126 -13.46 -1.19 -19.76
C SER A 126 -14.85 -1.20 -19.10
N ASP A 127 -15.89 -0.84 -19.86
CA ASP A 127 -17.28 -0.80 -19.37
C ASP A 127 -17.74 -2.13 -18.75
N ASP A 128 -17.19 -3.25 -19.18
CA ASP A 128 -17.50 -4.56 -18.64
C ASP A 128 -16.54 -4.99 -17.50
N CYS A 129 -15.77 -4.04 -16.94
CA CYS A 129 -14.78 -4.24 -15.89
C CYS A 129 -13.62 -5.18 -16.27
N THR A 130 -13.27 -5.27 -17.55
CA THR A 130 -12.05 -5.94 -17.99
C THR A 130 -10.86 -4.99 -17.81
N ILE A 131 -9.81 -5.45 -17.13
CA ILE A 131 -8.58 -4.69 -16.95
C ILE A 131 -7.84 -4.59 -18.28
N GLY A 132 -7.41 -3.38 -18.65
CA GLY A 132 -6.60 -3.16 -19.85
C GLY A 132 -5.28 -3.96 -19.79
N GLU A 133 -4.97 -4.67 -20.88
CA GLU A 133 -3.81 -5.55 -20.95
C GLU A 133 -2.49 -4.78 -20.76
N ASP A 134 -2.37 -3.58 -21.30
CA ASP A 134 -1.18 -2.74 -21.14
C ASP A 134 -0.92 -2.41 -19.67
N TRP A 135 -1.99 -2.10 -18.91
CA TRP A 135 -1.88 -1.83 -17.47
C TRP A 135 -1.54 -3.09 -16.69
N MET A 136 -2.23 -4.19 -16.95
CA MET A 136 -1.93 -5.46 -16.30
C MET A 136 -0.47 -5.90 -16.54
N ASN A 137 0.04 -5.72 -17.75
CA ASN A 137 1.43 -6.03 -18.10
C ASN A 137 2.40 -5.09 -17.35
N ARG A 138 2.06 -3.80 -17.22
CA ARG A 138 2.89 -2.87 -16.45
C ARG A 138 2.91 -3.18 -14.97
N VAL A 139 1.77 -3.53 -14.41
CA VAL A 139 1.68 -3.97 -13.00
C VAL A 139 2.54 -5.22 -12.78
N GLU A 140 2.42 -6.22 -13.65
CA GLU A 140 3.25 -7.45 -13.55
C GLU A 140 4.74 -7.15 -13.67
N GLU A 141 5.13 -6.27 -14.61
CA GLU A 141 6.51 -5.85 -14.79
C GLU A 141 7.10 -5.22 -13.52
N VAL A 142 6.35 -4.34 -12.85
CA VAL A 142 6.81 -3.70 -11.60
C VAL A 142 6.82 -4.67 -10.43
N VAL A 143 5.84 -5.55 -10.34
CA VAL A 143 5.83 -6.65 -9.36
C VAL A 143 7.06 -7.55 -9.55
N ASP A 144 7.41 -7.88 -10.79
CA ASP A 144 8.58 -8.70 -11.12
C ASP A 144 9.89 -8.01 -10.73
N TYR A 145 10.00 -6.70 -10.84
CA TYR A 145 11.20 -5.99 -10.38
C TYR A 145 11.50 -6.27 -8.91
N ALA A 146 10.48 -6.29 -8.05
CA ALA A 146 10.64 -6.61 -6.63
C ALA A 146 10.75 -8.13 -6.38
N TYR A 147 9.86 -8.91 -6.99
CA TYR A 147 9.77 -10.35 -6.76
C TYR A 147 11.05 -11.09 -7.16
N ASP A 148 11.64 -10.77 -8.32
CA ASP A 148 12.88 -11.37 -8.82
C ASP A 148 14.11 -11.00 -7.97
N ARG A 149 13.98 -9.97 -7.11
CA ARG A 149 14.97 -9.55 -6.10
C ARG A 149 14.71 -10.12 -4.72
N ASP A 150 13.83 -11.10 -4.66
CA ASP A 150 13.52 -11.82 -3.43
C ASP A 150 12.83 -10.94 -2.35
N PHE A 151 12.04 -9.96 -2.76
CA PHE A 151 11.16 -9.22 -1.85
C PHE A 151 9.87 -10.00 -1.56
N TYR A 152 9.31 -9.79 -0.37
CA TYR A 152 7.88 -9.96 -0.14
C TYR A 152 7.15 -8.80 -0.81
N VAL A 153 6.12 -9.10 -1.58
CA VAL A 153 5.38 -8.10 -2.36
C VAL A 153 3.91 -8.15 -1.96
N ILE A 154 3.33 -6.99 -1.65
CA ILE A 154 1.90 -6.83 -1.41
C ILE A 154 1.32 -6.02 -2.57
N ILE A 155 0.24 -6.52 -3.18
CA ILE A 155 -0.56 -5.76 -4.16
C ILE A 155 -2.01 -5.68 -3.72
N ASN A 156 -2.71 -4.62 -4.12
CA ASN A 156 -4.06 -4.34 -3.64
C ASN A 156 -4.98 -3.74 -4.72
N VAL A 157 -6.15 -3.33 -4.25
CA VAL A 157 -7.10 -2.43 -4.93
C VAL A 157 -7.11 -1.15 -4.10
N HIS A 158 -6.44 -0.08 -4.61
CA HIS A 158 -6.07 1.08 -3.78
C HIS A 158 -7.11 2.22 -3.82
N HIS A 159 -7.01 3.19 -4.71
CA HIS A 159 -7.97 4.30 -4.80
C HIS A 159 -9.31 3.95 -5.47
N ASP A 160 -9.54 2.70 -5.73
CA ASP A 160 -10.86 2.14 -5.99
C ASP A 160 -11.73 2.14 -4.73
N GLY A 161 -11.09 2.08 -3.54
CA GLY A 161 -11.72 2.04 -2.23
C GLY A 161 -11.28 3.14 -1.28
N GLY A 162 -9.96 3.29 -1.08
CA GLY A 162 -9.35 4.38 -0.33
C GLY A 162 -9.21 5.60 -1.22
N GLY A 163 -10.09 6.59 -1.04
CA GLY A 163 -10.11 7.79 -1.82
C GLY A 163 -11.47 8.49 -1.77
N ASP A 164 -11.64 9.56 -2.54
CA ASP A 164 -12.89 10.30 -2.58
C ASP A 164 -13.91 9.63 -3.54
N PRO A 165 -15.11 9.25 -3.05
CA PRO A 165 -16.15 8.66 -3.89
C PRO A 165 -16.65 9.58 -5.01
N ASP A 166 -16.61 10.89 -4.81
CA ASP A 166 -17.04 11.87 -5.82
C ASP A 166 -16.10 11.85 -7.04
N PHE A 167 -14.88 11.39 -6.86
CA PHE A 167 -13.85 11.27 -7.90
C PHE A 167 -13.50 9.82 -8.28
N GLY A 168 -14.36 8.86 -7.96
CA GLY A 168 -14.33 7.51 -8.50
C GLY A 168 -13.91 6.37 -7.56
N ALA A 169 -13.73 6.60 -6.27
CA ALA A 169 -13.58 5.53 -5.28
C ALA A 169 -14.91 4.76 -5.12
N TRP A 170 -15.11 3.77 -5.98
CA TRP A 170 -16.41 3.12 -6.18
C TRP A 170 -16.77 2.07 -5.12
N ILE A 171 -15.80 1.48 -4.41
CA ILE A 171 -16.08 0.41 -3.45
C ILE A 171 -17.09 0.86 -2.39
N ARG A 172 -16.91 2.08 -1.84
CA ARG A 172 -17.83 2.60 -0.82
C ARG A 172 -19.23 2.82 -1.35
N THR A 173 -19.36 3.58 -2.42
CA THR A 173 -20.66 3.99 -2.96
C THR A 173 -21.44 2.84 -3.56
N GLU A 174 -20.76 1.94 -4.28
CA GLU A 174 -21.43 0.80 -4.91
C GLU A 174 -21.80 -0.28 -3.90
N ALA A 175 -20.90 -0.58 -2.92
CA ALA A 175 -21.20 -1.60 -1.91
C ALA A 175 -22.39 -1.23 -1.00
N GLU A 176 -22.53 0.07 -0.67
CA GLU A 176 -23.65 0.57 0.13
C GLU A 176 -24.97 0.58 -0.66
N SER A 177 -24.93 0.91 -1.93
CA SER A 177 -26.13 1.13 -2.76
C SER A 177 -26.66 -0.13 -3.42
N ASP A 178 -25.78 -0.98 -3.96
CA ASP A 178 -26.12 -2.21 -4.68
C ASP A 178 -25.01 -3.25 -4.54
N TYR A 179 -25.06 -3.99 -3.43
CA TYR A 179 -24.05 -5.01 -3.13
C TYR A 179 -23.93 -6.10 -4.20
N GLU A 180 -25.01 -6.46 -4.90
CA GLU A 180 -24.96 -7.50 -5.92
C GLU A 180 -24.13 -7.05 -7.13
N ASN A 181 -24.33 -5.82 -7.61
CA ASN A 181 -23.56 -5.28 -8.72
C ASN A 181 -22.12 -4.97 -8.30
N PHE A 182 -21.91 -4.40 -7.10
CA PHE A 182 -20.60 -4.22 -6.50
C PHE A 182 -19.81 -5.54 -6.47
N SER A 183 -20.40 -6.61 -5.93
CA SER A 183 -19.74 -7.92 -5.80
C SER A 183 -19.37 -8.50 -7.17
N LYS A 184 -20.20 -8.33 -8.21
CA LYS A 184 -19.86 -8.76 -9.58
C LYS A 184 -18.63 -8.04 -10.12
N LYS A 185 -18.55 -6.72 -9.95
CA LYS A 185 -17.42 -5.88 -10.37
C LYS A 185 -16.16 -6.24 -9.62
N TYR A 186 -16.22 -6.24 -8.28
CA TYR A 186 -15.11 -6.57 -7.39
C TYR A 186 -14.55 -7.97 -7.67
N ASN A 187 -15.43 -8.96 -7.80
CA ASN A 187 -15.04 -10.33 -8.11
C ASN A 187 -14.41 -10.45 -9.51
N LYS A 188 -14.90 -9.70 -10.49
CA LYS A 188 -14.33 -9.73 -11.85
C LYS A 188 -12.92 -9.13 -11.85
N ILE A 189 -12.67 -8.04 -11.15
CA ILE A 189 -11.35 -7.42 -11.02
C ILE A 189 -10.38 -8.40 -10.34
N TRP A 190 -10.73 -8.90 -9.15
CA TRP A 190 -9.87 -9.83 -8.41
C TRP A 190 -9.66 -11.17 -9.12
N THR A 191 -10.61 -11.67 -9.89
CA THR A 191 -10.43 -12.89 -10.69
C THR A 191 -9.34 -12.69 -11.76
N GLN A 192 -9.28 -11.51 -12.41
CA GLN A 192 -8.26 -11.20 -13.40
C GLN A 192 -6.88 -11.05 -12.73
N ILE A 193 -6.81 -10.35 -11.61
CA ILE A 193 -5.57 -10.21 -10.82
C ILE A 193 -5.09 -11.58 -10.37
N ALA A 194 -5.95 -12.36 -9.72
CA ALA A 194 -5.62 -13.69 -9.22
C ALA A 194 -5.17 -14.64 -10.34
N LYS A 195 -5.74 -14.54 -11.53
CA LYS A 195 -5.33 -15.33 -12.69
C LYS A 195 -3.96 -14.94 -13.22
N ARG A 196 -3.66 -13.62 -13.32
CA ARG A 196 -2.36 -13.12 -13.78
C ARG A 196 -1.23 -13.61 -12.86
N PHE A 197 -1.47 -13.56 -11.56
CA PHE A 197 -0.46 -13.84 -10.54
C PHE A 197 -0.56 -15.26 -9.93
N GLU A 198 -1.29 -16.19 -10.56
CA GLU A 198 -1.58 -17.51 -9.99
C GLU A 198 -0.34 -18.36 -9.67
N ASN A 199 0.78 -18.15 -10.39
CA ASN A 199 2.01 -18.94 -10.26
C ASN A 199 3.05 -18.32 -9.31
N TYR A 200 2.80 -17.14 -8.74
CA TYR A 200 3.69 -16.52 -7.76
C TYR A 200 3.60 -17.24 -6.42
N SER A 201 4.74 -17.40 -5.74
CA SER A 201 4.83 -18.08 -4.44
C SER A 201 4.18 -17.31 -3.29
N ASP A 202 4.40 -17.76 -2.07
CA ASP A 202 3.97 -17.12 -0.82
C ASP A 202 4.57 -15.70 -0.61
N LYS A 203 5.58 -15.32 -1.39
CA LYS A 203 6.15 -13.97 -1.36
C LYS A 203 5.24 -12.92 -2.01
N LEU A 204 4.24 -13.31 -2.80
CA LEU A 204 3.23 -12.36 -3.28
C LEU A 204 1.95 -12.50 -2.46
N ILE A 205 1.55 -11.43 -1.82
CA ILE A 205 0.39 -11.32 -0.93
C ILE A 205 -0.65 -10.42 -1.60
N PHE A 206 -1.92 -10.80 -1.51
CA PHE A 206 -3.03 -9.96 -1.98
C PHE A 206 -3.71 -9.26 -0.81
N GLU A 207 -3.84 -7.94 -0.89
CA GLU A 207 -4.57 -7.11 0.06
C GLU A 207 -5.95 -6.76 -0.49
N SER A 208 -7.00 -7.06 0.26
CA SER A 208 -8.39 -7.01 -0.20
C SER A 208 -8.80 -5.64 -0.76
N MET A 209 -8.43 -4.57 -0.08
CA MET A 209 -8.72 -3.18 -0.44
C MET A 209 -7.94 -2.21 0.45
N ASN A 210 -7.86 -0.95 0.03
CA ASN A 210 -7.25 0.12 0.80
C ASN A 210 -8.31 0.95 1.53
N GLU A 211 -8.08 1.33 2.79
CA GLU A 211 -8.75 2.37 3.59
C GLU A 211 -10.26 2.52 3.34
N VAL A 212 -11.02 1.45 3.47
CA VAL A 212 -12.47 1.45 3.27
C VAL A 212 -13.21 1.47 4.60
N GLY A 213 -14.21 2.32 4.68
CA GLY A 213 -15.19 2.40 5.78
C GLY A 213 -16.51 2.99 5.27
N PHE A 214 -17.59 2.77 6.01
CA PHE A 214 -18.96 3.06 5.63
C PHE A 214 -19.62 3.94 6.69
N ASP A 215 -19.05 5.15 6.91
CA ASP A 215 -19.44 6.04 8.02
C ASP A 215 -20.86 6.65 7.85
N ASP A 216 -21.43 6.61 6.64
CA ASP A 216 -22.80 7.05 6.36
C ASP A 216 -23.86 6.01 6.80
N MET A 217 -23.43 4.80 7.11
CA MET A 217 -24.25 3.73 7.64
C MET A 217 -24.28 3.70 9.17
N GLY A 218 -25.23 2.96 9.76
CA GLY A 218 -25.17 2.65 11.18
C GLY A 218 -23.96 1.76 11.50
N THR A 219 -23.28 2.02 12.63
CA THR A 219 -21.99 1.39 12.97
C THR A 219 -21.99 -0.14 12.80
N ASN A 220 -22.98 -0.86 13.26
CA ASN A 220 -23.04 -2.31 13.11
C ASN A 220 -23.16 -2.75 11.65
N GLN A 221 -24.01 -2.09 10.87
CA GLN A 221 -24.20 -2.37 9.45
C GLN A 221 -22.92 -2.09 8.65
N ALA A 222 -22.20 -1.02 9.00
CA ALA A 222 -20.92 -0.65 8.38
C ALA A 222 -19.86 -1.75 8.56
N TYR A 223 -19.74 -2.28 9.79
CA TYR A 223 -18.83 -3.41 10.05
C TYR A 223 -19.31 -4.72 9.42
N GLU A 224 -20.61 -4.99 9.41
CA GLU A 224 -21.17 -6.16 8.75
C GLU A 224 -20.85 -6.14 7.26
N LEU A 225 -20.96 -4.97 6.61
CA LEU A 225 -20.63 -4.80 5.21
C LEU A 225 -19.13 -5.01 4.94
N LEU A 226 -18.24 -4.36 5.71
CA LEU A 226 -16.80 -4.55 5.59
C LEU A 226 -16.40 -6.02 5.78
N ASN A 227 -16.92 -6.67 6.84
CA ASN A 227 -16.62 -8.07 7.14
C ASN A 227 -17.09 -8.98 5.99
N LYS A 228 -18.25 -8.66 5.38
CA LYS A 228 -18.77 -9.39 4.24
C LYS A 228 -17.89 -9.25 3.00
N ILE A 229 -17.42 -8.05 2.69
CA ILE A 229 -16.51 -7.83 1.55
C ILE A 229 -15.21 -8.63 1.74
N ASN A 230 -14.64 -8.57 2.94
CA ASN A 230 -13.43 -9.33 3.28
C ASN A 230 -13.66 -10.85 3.19
N GLN A 231 -14.83 -11.36 3.63
CA GLN A 231 -15.16 -12.77 3.48
C GLN A 231 -15.31 -13.18 2.00
N ASP A 232 -16.05 -12.38 1.22
CA ASP A 232 -16.26 -12.64 -0.21
C ASP A 232 -14.91 -12.63 -0.98
N PHE A 233 -13.96 -11.77 -0.57
CA PHE A 233 -12.60 -11.75 -1.11
C PHE A 233 -11.86 -13.06 -0.82
N VAL A 234 -11.84 -13.51 0.43
CA VAL A 234 -11.18 -14.78 0.80
C VAL A 234 -11.81 -15.93 0.04
N ASP A 235 -13.12 -16.03 0.05
CA ASP A 235 -13.86 -17.08 -0.66
C ASP A 235 -13.58 -17.10 -2.15
N LEU A 236 -13.43 -15.93 -2.76
CA LEU A 236 -13.08 -15.80 -4.18
C LEU A 236 -11.67 -16.32 -4.46
N ILE A 237 -10.67 -15.83 -3.72
CA ILE A 237 -9.27 -16.17 -3.97
C ILE A 237 -9.02 -17.66 -3.70
N ARG A 238 -9.61 -18.23 -2.65
CA ARG A 238 -9.48 -19.68 -2.33
C ARG A 238 -10.01 -20.60 -3.45
N LYS A 239 -10.92 -20.10 -4.29
CA LYS A 239 -11.49 -20.83 -5.43
C LYS A 239 -10.70 -20.67 -6.74
N GLN A 240 -9.70 -19.75 -6.78
CA GLN A 240 -8.88 -19.55 -7.98
C GLN A 240 -7.85 -20.68 -8.17
N GLY A 241 -7.27 -20.75 -9.38
CA GLY A 241 -6.24 -21.74 -9.74
C GLY A 241 -4.86 -21.40 -9.20
N GLY A 242 -3.90 -22.27 -9.56
CA GLY A 242 -2.48 -22.10 -9.23
C GLY A 242 -2.21 -22.12 -7.72
N ASN A 243 -1.44 -21.15 -7.25
CA ASN A 243 -1.06 -20.98 -5.85
C ASN A 243 -2.11 -20.24 -5.00
N ASN A 244 -3.15 -19.67 -5.61
CA ASN A 244 -4.13 -18.84 -4.94
C ASN A 244 -4.89 -19.55 -3.79
N PRO A 245 -5.23 -20.85 -3.86
CA PRO A 245 -5.86 -21.52 -2.74
C PRO A 245 -5.06 -21.42 -1.43
N LYS A 246 -3.72 -21.33 -1.50
CA LYS A 246 -2.83 -21.25 -0.34
C LYS A 246 -2.17 -19.87 -0.14
N ARG A 247 -2.52 -18.86 -0.95
CA ARG A 247 -1.93 -17.52 -0.87
C ARG A 247 -2.22 -16.86 0.47
N HIS A 248 -1.24 -16.14 1.02
CA HIS A 248 -1.47 -15.27 2.17
C HIS A 248 -2.29 -14.06 1.73
N LEU A 249 -3.31 -13.72 2.52
CA LEU A 249 -4.25 -12.65 2.21
C LEU A 249 -4.21 -11.59 3.29
N LEU A 250 -4.06 -10.34 2.90
CA LEU A 250 -4.08 -9.20 3.79
C LEU A 250 -5.50 -8.61 3.80
N ILE A 251 -6.10 -8.56 4.97
CA ILE A 251 -7.50 -8.23 5.19
C ILE A 251 -7.61 -6.82 5.73
N ALA A 252 -8.20 -5.92 4.96
CA ALA A 252 -8.32 -4.53 5.35
C ALA A 252 -9.18 -4.35 6.60
N GLY A 253 -8.62 -3.66 7.60
CA GLY A 253 -9.36 -3.19 8.76
C GLY A 253 -10.32 -2.05 8.41
N TYR A 254 -11.20 -1.67 9.34
CA TYR A 254 -12.14 -0.57 9.13
C TYR A 254 -11.40 0.76 9.03
N TRP A 255 -11.40 1.38 7.83
CA TRP A 255 -10.52 2.51 7.47
C TRP A 255 -9.03 2.21 7.66
N THR A 256 -8.64 0.94 7.80
CA THR A 256 -7.31 0.52 8.29
C THR A 256 -6.87 1.23 9.59
N ASP A 257 -7.79 1.94 10.25
CA ASP A 257 -7.56 2.65 11.51
C ASP A 257 -7.38 1.66 12.67
N VAL A 258 -6.35 1.85 13.49
CA VAL A 258 -6.00 0.94 14.60
C VAL A 258 -7.13 0.80 15.60
N GLU A 259 -7.75 1.92 16.03
CA GLU A 259 -8.82 1.90 17.03
C GLU A 259 -10.08 1.23 16.50
N LYS A 260 -10.47 1.55 15.27
CA LYS A 260 -11.64 0.97 14.61
C LYS A 260 -11.44 -0.50 14.29
N THR A 261 -10.24 -0.90 13.84
CA THR A 261 -9.92 -2.30 13.51
C THR A 261 -9.85 -3.18 14.76
N CYS A 262 -9.38 -2.65 15.89
CA CYS A 262 -9.41 -3.36 17.18
C CYS A 262 -10.82 -3.44 17.82
N SER A 263 -11.87 -2.97 17.14
CA SER A 263 -13.25 -3.11 17.58
C SER A 263 -13.70 -4.58 17.57
N LYS A 264 -14.55 -4.96 18.54
CA LYS A 264 -15.19 -6.29 18.54
C LYS A 264 -16.14 -6.52 17.35
N LEU A 265 -16.49 -5.47 16.62
CA LEU A 265 -17.33 -5.55 15.42
C LEU A 265 -16.54 -5.99 14.18
N PHE A 266 -15.24 -5.70 14.13
CA PHE A 266 -14.35 -6.26 13.11
C PHE A 266 -14.21 -7.77 13.33
N LYS A 267 -14.32 -8.54 12.25
CA LYS A 267 -14.21 -9.99 12.27
C LYS A 267 -13.21 -10.45 11.22
N MET A 268 -12.32 -11.34 11.62
CA MET A 268 -11.53 -12.07 10.67
C MET A 268 -12.44 -12.96 9.81
N PRO A 269 -12.20 -13.05 8.50
CA PRO A 269 -12.87 -14.01 7.64
C PRO A 269 -12.62 -15.46 8.08
N ASP A 270 -13.61 -16.31 7.86
CA ASP A 270 -13.40 -17.76 7.90
C ASP A 270 -12.51 -18.16 6.73
N ASP A 271 -11.32 -18.69 7.02
CA ASP A 271 -10.35 -19.14 6.03
C ASP A 271 -9.90 -20.57 6.31
N PRO A 272 -10.20 -21.55 5.43
CA PRO A 272 -9.82 -22.96 5.64
C PRO A 272 -8.30 -23.17 5.69
N GLU A 273 -7.51 -22.26 5.07
CA GLU A 273 -6.05 -22.33 5.07
C GLU A 273 -5.42 -21.61 6.26
N ASN A 274 -6.19 -20.80 7.00
CA ASN A 274 -5.71 -19.98 8.12
C ASN A 274 -4.53 -19.08 7.73
N ARG A 275 -4.63 -18.43 6.55
CA ARG A 275 -3.57 -17.59 5.96
C ARG A 275 -4.00 -16.14 5.75
N CYS A 276 -4.92 -15.65 6.59
CA CYS A 276 -5.32 -14.25 6.62
C CYS A 276 -4.48 -13.44 7.61
N ILE A 277 -4.15 -12.21 7.24
CA ILE A 277 -3.34 -11.22 7.98
C ILE A 277 -4.18 -9.95 8.10
N VAL A 278 -4.18 -9.27 9.23
CA VAL A 278 -4.89 -7.98 9.40
C VAL A 278 -4.05 -6.83 8.83
N SER A 279 -4.66 -5.95 8.03
CA SER A 279 -4.07 -4.70 7.59
C SER A 279 -4.56 -3.52 8.44
N VAL A 280 -3.63 -2.72 8.93
CA VAL A 280 -3.88 -1.42 9.56
C VAL A 280 -2.88 -0.39 9.04
N HIS A 281 -3.24 0.89 9.13
CA HIS A 281 -2.34 2.01 8.84
C HIS A 281 -2.14 2.87 10.09
N TYR A 282 -1.03 3.61 10.16
CA TYR A 282 -0.70 4.40 11.32
C TYR A 282 -0.27 5.81 10.95
N TYR A 283 -1.17 6.76 11.09
CA TYR A 283 -0.94 8.19 10.85
C TYR A 283 -1.40 9.03 12.06
N THR A 284 -0.79 8.74 13.25
CA THR A 284 -1.15 9.43 14.50
C THR A 284 0.10 10.04 15.16
N PRO A 285 0.07 11.35 15.50
CA PRO A 285 -1.05 12.28 15.31
C PRO A 285 -1.18 12.77 13.86
N TRP A 286 -2.41 13.04 13.44
CA TRP A 286 -2.72 13.47 12.07
C TRP A 286 -1.94 14.72 11.64
N GLU A 287 -1.81 15.71 12.54
CA GLU A 287 -1.10 16.96 12.28
C GLU A 287 0.37 16.75 11.94
N PHE A 288 1.01 15.73 12.51
CA PHE A 288 2.40 15.38 12.21
C PHE A 288 2.52 14.50 10.97
N CYS A 289 1.59 13.57 10.81
CA CYS A 289 1.73 12.54 9.78
C CYS A 289 1.21 12.99 8.40
N VAL A 290 0.19 13.86 8.34
CA VAL A 290 -0.51 14.22 7.08
C VAL A 290 -0.40 15.70 6.72
N CYS A 291 0.40 16.47 7.45
CA CYS A 291 0.74 17.87 7.18
C CYS A 291 -0.37 18.84 6.84
N THR A 292 -0.79 19.52 7.81
CA THR A 292 -1.47 20.79 7.59
C THR A 292 -0.63 22.00 8.01
N ASN A 293 0.32 21.80 8.93
CA ASN A 293 1.25 22.81 9.47
C ASN A 293 2.47 22.10 10.02
N GLN A 294 3.56 22.88 10.23
CA GLN A 294 4.73 22.36 10.91
C GLN A 294 4.37 21.92 12.34
N TYR A 295 4.72 20.70 12.71
CA TYR A 295 4.41 20.09 13.98
C TYR A 295 5.67 19.43 14.57
N ASN A 296 5.93 19.62 15.85
CA ASN A 296 7.03 18.94 16.55
C ASN A 296 6.48 17.72 17.30
N TRP A 297 7.04 16.55 17.01
CA TRP A 297 6.61 15.29 17.63
C TRP A 297 7.64 14.79 18.66
N GLY A 298 7.17 13.98 19.59
CA GLY A 298 8.02 13.23 20.52
C GLY A 298 7.92 13.68 21.97
N THR A 299 6.81 14.33 22.32
CA THR A 299 6.47 14.54 23.75
C THR A 299 6.09 13.22 24.43
N GLU A 300 6.23 13.13 25.75
CA GLU A 300 5.85 11.93 26.51
C GLU A 300 4.39 11.47 26.26
N PRO A 301 3.37 12.36 26.19
CA PRO A 301 2.02 11.95 25.86
C PRO A 301 1.88 11.35 24.45
N GLU A 302 2.59 11.86 23.45
CA GLU A 302 2.54 11.36 22.07
C GLU A 302 3.19 9.99 21.95
N ILE A 303 4.39 9.83 22.53
CA ILE A 303 5.07 8.55 22.63
C ILE A 303 4.17 7.51 23.32
N LYS A 304 3.54 7.90 24.44
CA LYS A 304 2.61 7.02 25.15
C LYS A 304 1.41 6.63 24.30
N THR A 305 0.88 7.55 23.49
CA THR A 305 -0.21 7.26 22.55
C THR A 305 0.22 6.22 21.51
N MET A 306 1.40 6.38 20.91
CA MET A 306 1.96 5.42 19.97
C MET A 306 2.13 4.03 20.63
N VAL A 307 2.75 3.97 21.79
CA VAL A 307 2.93 2.72 22.55
C VAL A 307 1.59 2.06 22.87
N ASN A 308 0.58 2.82 23.27
CA ASN A 308 -0.76 2.28 23.55
C ASN A 308 -1.42 1.70 22.29
N ASN A 309 -1.30 2.36 21.13
CA ASN A 309 -1.86 1.88 19.87
C ASN A 309 -1.18 0.58 19.43
N VAL A 310 0.14 0.50 19.50
CA VAL A 310 0.89 -0.72 19.17
C VAL A 310 0.54 -1.85 20.14
N ASN A 311 0.47 -1.57 21.45
CA ASN A 311 0.03 -2.56 22.45
C ASN A 311 -1.43 -3.03 22.22
N LYS A 312 -2.28 -2.18 21.70
CA LYS A 312 -3.66 -2.55 21.36
C LYS A 312 -3.70 -3.55 20.21
N LEU A 313 -2.90 -3.36 19.16
CA LEU A 313 -2.72 -4.34 18.09
C LEU A 313 -2.20 -5.67 18.64
N LYS A 314 -1.17 -5.61 19.49
CA LYS A 314 -0.60 -6.80 20.15
C LYS A 314 -1.66 -7.59 20.88
N THR A 315 -2.36 -6.94 21.81
CA THR A 315 -3.33 -7.63 22.69
C THR A 315 -4.60 -8.08 21.97
N THR A 316 -5.00 -7.37 20.91
CA THR A 316 -6.20 -7.72 20.15
C THR A 316 -5.94 -8.87 19.17
N PHE A 317 -4.78 -8.86 18.50
CA PHE A 317 -4.50 -9.77 17.40
C PHE A 317 -3.32 -10.72 17.70
N VAL A 318 -2.11 -10.18 17.89
CA VAL A 318 -0.87 -10.99 17.96
C VAL A 318 -0.92 -12.01 19.10
N ASP A 319 -1.31 -11.60 20.30
CA ASP A 319 -1.43 -12.47 21.48
C ASP A 319 -2.53 -13.56 21.30
N ASN A 320 -3.40 -13.39 20.31
CA ASN A 320 -4.44 -14.34 19.92
C ASN A 320 -4.08 -15.17 18.69
N GLY A 321 -2.82 -15.08 18.21
CA GLY A 321 -2.33 -15.86 17.08
C GLY A 321 -2.78 -15.31 15.71
N ILE A 322 -3.24 -14.06 15.64
CA ILE A 322 -3.66 -13.39 14.41
C ILE A 322 -2.52 -12.45 13.98
N PRO A 323 -1.91 -12.67 12.80
CA PRO A 323 -0.85 -11.81 12.30
C PRO A 323 -1.38 -10.45 11.86
N VAL A 324 -0.54 -9.43 12.00
CA VAL A 324 -0.85 -8.04 11.62
C VAL A 324 0.28 -7.51 10.74
N ILE A 325 -0.07 -6.71 9.75
CA ILE A 325 0.84 -5.84 9.00
C ILE A 325 0.36 -4.40 9.17
N VAL A 326 1.27 -3.48 9.50
CA VAL A 326 1.02 -2.06 9.30
C VAL A 326 1.36 -1.75 7.84
N GLY A 327 0.31 -1.68 6.99
CA GLY A 327 0.44 -1.50 5.54
C GLY A 327 1.00 -0.13 5.16
N GLU A 328 0.73 0.88 6.00
CA GLU A 328 1.26 2.23 5.83
C GLU A 328 1.52 2.89 7.19
N TYR A 329 2.65 3.55 7.30
CA TYR A 329 2.93 4.55 8.32
C TYR A 329 3.89 5.59 7.73
N GLY A 330 3.91 6.77 8.29
CA GLY A 330 4.83 7.81 7.83
C GLY A 330 4.50 9.15 8.46
N ASN A 331 5.26 10.13 8.02
CA ASN A 331 5.15 11.49 8.49
C ASN A 331 5.40 12.48 7.36
N CYS A 332 5.10 13.74 7.62
CA CYS A 332 5.12 14.74 6.57
C CYS A 332 6.46 15.46 6.44
N LYS A 333 6.92 15.62 5.20
CA LYS A 333 8.15 16.31 4.82
C LYS A 333 8.24 17.77 5.32
N GLY A 334 7.12 18.41 5.65
CA GLY A 334 7.10 19.78 6.21
C GLY A 334 7.57 19.88 7.66
N ASN A 335 7.66 18.77 8.37
CA ASN A 335 8.12 18.73 9.75
C ASN A 335 9.66 18.73 9.88
N ASP A 336 10.16 18.93 11.11
CA ASP A 336 11.60 18.86 11.40
C ASP A 336 12.14 17.43 11.12
N GLU A 337 13.25 17.34 10.41
CA GLU A 337 13.85 16.07 9.99
C GLU A 337 14.20 15.17 11.19
N VAL A 338 14.72 15.77 12.27
CA VAL A 338 15.08 15.02 13.49
C VAL A 338 13.84 14.36 14.12
N ASP A 339 12.72 15.09 14.14
CA ASP A 339 11.46 14.56 14.66
C ASP A 339 10.89 13.46 13.74
N ARG A 340 11.06 13.60 12.43
CA ARG A 340 10.60 12.61 11.44
C ARG A 340 11.39 11.30 11.57
N VAL A 341 12.71 11.36 11.57
CA VAL A 341 13.57 10.18 11.75
C VAL A 341 13.32 9.52 13.10
N PHE A 342 13.16 10.31 14.18
CA PHE A 342 12.84 9.80 15.50
C PHE A 342 11.50 9.07 15.56
N PHE A 343 10.46 9.60 14.90
CA PHE A 343 9.14 8.96 14.79
C PHE A 343 9.24 7.62 14.05
N ASP A 344 9.92 7.61 12.90
CA ASP A 344 10.02 6.42 12.05
C ASP A 344 10.83 5.31 12.73
N GLU A 345 11.95 5.65 13.39
CA GLU A 345 12.74 4.70 14.18
C GLU A 345 11.91 4.14 15.35
N TYR A 346 11.25 5.02 16.10
CA TYR A 346 10.49 4.63 17.29
C TYR A 346 9.32 3.70 16.92
N PHE A 347 8.56 4.06 15.88
CA PHE A 347 7.44 3.26 15.44
C PHE A 347 7.86 1.91 14.88
N THR A 348 8.86 1.90 14.00
CA THR A 348 9.41 0.67 13.42
C THR A 348 9.92 -0.28 14.50
N LYS A 349 10.66 0.25 15.49
CA LYS A 349 11.14 -0.58 16.61
C LYS A 349 10.00 -1.17 17.43
N LEU A 350 9.02 -0.37 17.82
CA LEU A 350 7.88 -0.84 18.62
C LEU A 350 7.11 -1.97 17.91
N THR A 351 6.88 -1.85 16.62
CA THR A 351 6.13 -2.83 15.85
C THR A 351 6.96 -4.08 15.59
N HIS A 352 8.24 -3.92 15.21
CA HIS A 352 9.16 -5.03 14.99
C HIS A 352 9.36 -5.88 16.26
N ASP A 353 9.52 -5.26 17.45
CA ASP A 353 9.73 -5.95 18.72
C ASP A 353 8.57 -6.90 19.10
N ILE A 354 7.39 -6.71 18.50
CA ILE A 354 6.21 -7.57 18.71
C ILE A 354 5.84 -8.42 17.48
N GLY A 355 6.70 -8.43 16.46
CA GLY A 355 6.53 -9.23 15.25
C GLY A 355 5.49 -8.68 14.26
N ILE A 356 5.27 -7.38 14.24
CA ILE A 356 4.44 -6.67 13.26
C ILE A 356 5.35 -5.90 12.30
N PRO A 357 5.47 -6.29 11.02
CA PRO A 357 6.15 -5.47 10.01
C PRO A 357 5.37 -4.21 9.71
N ALA A 358 6.08 -3.09 9.54
CA ALA A 358 5.51 -1.79 9.22
C ALA A 358 6.10 -1.24 7.92
N PHE A 359 5.24 -0.89 6.98
CA PHE A 359 5.60 -0.42 5.65
C PHE A 359 5.64 1.10 5.63
N LEU A 360 6.84 1.67 5.52
CA LEU A 360 7.03 3.11 5.39
C LEU A 360 6.38 3.62 4.12
N TRP A 361 5.47 4.59 4.25
CA TRP A 361 4.86 5.25 3.10
C TRP A 361 5.83 6.21 2.44
N ASP A 362 6.00 6.06 1.15
CA ASP A 362 6.81 6.96 0.33
C ASP A 362 6.08 7.34 -0.96
N ASP A 363 5.74 8.59 -1.06
CA ASP A 363 5.13 9.23 -2.24
C ASP A 363 6.15 9.76 -3.25
N GLY A 364 7.45 9.46 -3.06
CA GLY A 364 8.60 10.03 -3.76
C GLY A 364 9.28 11.13 -2.95
N GLY A 365 8.79 11.42 -1.75
CA GLY A 365 9.32 12.46 -0.87
C GLY A 365 10.31 11.95 0.19
N VAL A 366 10.40 10.65 0.40
CA VAL A 366 11.31 10.00 1.37
C VAL A 366 12.53 9.42 0.66
N PHE A 367 12.32 8.70 -0.42
CA PHE A 367 13.35 8.16 -1.28
C PHE A 367 13.22 8.75 -2.70
N ASP A 368 14.23 9.50 -3.12
CA ASP A 368 14.30 10.05 -4.48
C ASP A 368 14.53 8.92 -5.49
N ARG A 369 13.51 8.61 -6.26
CA ARG A 369 13.50 7.49 -7.21
C ARG A 369 14.25 7.77 -8.50
N ALA A 370 14.56 9.05 -8.78
CA ALA A 370 15.37 9.44 -9.93
C ALA A 370 16.87 9.34 -9.62
N ASP A 371 17.27 9.82 -8.43
CA ASP A 371 18.65 9.84 -8.00
C ASP A 371 19.04 8.63 -7.12
N LEU A 372 18.08 7.80 -6.74
CA LEU A 372 18.22 6.61 -5.89
C LEU A 372 18.86 6.94 -4.53
N THR A 373 18.38 8.00 -3.89
CA THR A 373 18.92 8.52 -2.62
C THR A 373 17.81 8.80 -1.61
N TRP A 374 18.12 8.59 -0.33
CA TRP A 374 17.23 8.96 0.77
C TRP A 374 17.28 10.47 1.01
N GLN A 375 16.13 11.08 1.23
CA GLN A 375 16.03 12.54 1.48
C GLN A 375 16.47 12.90 2.90
N GLU A 376 16.23 12.00 3.87
CA GLU A 376 16.76 12.10 5.24
C GLU A 376 18.00 11.22 5.37
N GLU A 377 19.18 11.86 5.56
CA GLU A 377 20.47 11.17 5.61
C GLU A 377 20.53 10.10 6.70
N GLY A 378 19.92 10.36 7.85
CA GLY A 378 19.94 9.45 9.01
C GLY A 378 18.86 8.36 9.01
N LEU A 379 17.88 8.39 8.09
CA LEU A 379 16.72 7.49 8.12
C LEU A 379 17.08 6.01 7.90
N PRO A 380 17.90 5.62 6.90
CA PRO A 380 18.25 4.23 6.71
C PRO A 380 18.93 3.62 7.94
N ASP A 381 19.88 4.33 8.56
CA ASP A 381 20.58 3.86 9.75
C ASP A 381 19.63 3.70 10.94
N ALA A 382 18.67 4.63 11.09
CA ALA A 382 17.66 4.58 12.13
C ALA A 382 16.74 3.36 11.96
N LEU A 383 16.28 3.09 10.75
CA LEU A 383 15.45 1.93 10.43
C LEU A 383 16.23 0.61 10.64
N HIS A 384 17.50 0.55 10.27
CA HIS A 384 18.35 -0.60 10.55
C HIS A 384 18.51 -0.89 12.05
N ARG A 385 18.73 0.16 12.85
CA ARG A 385 18.76 0.00 14.31
C ARG A 385 17.43 -0.53 14.82
N ALA A 386 16.32 -0.01 14.33
CA ALA A 386 14.97 -0.38 14.76
C ALA A 386 14.69 -1.89 14.60
N VAL A 387 15.21 -2.51 13.54
CA VAL A 387 14.99 -3.94 13.24
C VAL A 387 16.17 -4.84 13.61
N SER A 388 17.19 -4.32 14.30
CA SER A 388 18.39 -5.09 14.68
C SER A 388 18.12 -6.21 15.69
N GLY A 389 16.99 -6.14 16.41
CA GLY A 389 16.70 -7.01 17.55
C GLY A 389 17.50 -6.68 18.81
N GLU A 390 18.27 -5.61 18.80
CA GLU A 390 19.00 -5.14 19.98
C GLU A 390 18.09 -4.34 20.93
N GLU A 391 18.30 -4.51 22.23
CA GLU A 391 17.64 -3.68 23.24
C GLU A 391 18.36 -2.33 23.36
N TYR A 392 17.68 -1.26 22.99
CA TYR A 392 18.16 0.12 23.17
C TYR A 392 16.98 1.09 23.34
N ILE A 393 17.27 2.25 23.86
CA ILE A 393 16.30 3.36 23.95
C ILE A 393 16.46 4.20 22.68
N VAL A 394 15.37 4.39 21.94
CA VAL A 394 15.38 5.28 20.79
C VAL A 394 15.52 6.71 21.28
N GLU A 395 16.55 7.38 20.83
CA GLU A 395 16.86 8.76 21.20
C GLU A 395 16.76 9.69 20.00
N ARG A 396 16.33 10.90 20.25
CA ARG A 396 16.32 11.96 19.23
C ARG A 396 17.76 12.37 18.94
N ILE A 397 18.28 11.94 17.79
CA ILE A 397 19.65 12.25 17.34
C ILE A 397 19.63 13.58 16.59
N LYS A 398 20.47 14.54 17.03
CA LYS A 398 20.62 15.87 16.40
C LYS A 398 21.70 15.85 15.35
#